data_bdc1c19a664c78374e87d5763661c807
#
_entry.id   bdc1c19a664c78374e87d5763661c807
#
_cell.length_a   1.000
_cell.length_b   1.000
_cell.length_c   1.000
_cell.angle_alpha   90.00
_cell.angle_beta   90.00
_cell.angle_gamma   90.00
#
_symmetry.space_group_name_H-M   'P 1'
#
loop_
_entity.id
_entity.type
_entity.pdbx_description
1 polymer ?
#
loop_
_entity_poly.entity_id
_entity_poly.type
_entity_poly.pdbx_seq_one_letter_code
_entity_poly.pdbx_strand_id
1 'polypeptide(L)'
;IGEALETINKRYNYTFVLRTPDIDTKRKVSIDAKQQKIEDVLNNLFRGQDVSFDINNKTVRISKNVRQKDAESTQGATARNVTGQVTDSSGEPMIGVSVMVKGSNNGVVTNMDGKYEIKIDHPNQVLQYSFLGYLSQEKRIGDNRMLNVTLEEDVKKLDEVVVVGYSVQKKKDITGAVSTVLAKDIENIPVNDFGSALAGRSAGVQVITPSGKPNEGFSIRVRGATSINAGNEPLYVVDGVPTSDTKTINPSEIESITVLKDASSAAIYGNAGANGVVLITTKRGRKGEAQIELNAYYGFSERAKRIDVLNKDEYQDLLSDLGYPAMDTSVYNANIDWQDEMFRNAAMQNYQLSISGGNEKSLYYISAGFIKQDGIVKPSSFERMNFKINLEQELKKWVKIGTNLSYSKINDVDVSDGNSETVILQAITTPSVVGKYNADGTFPTLPFLSSLENPLSAVESYTRDYVYHKLLGNLYAEISFTPDLKLKTSMGIEMGASRYKEFLDPFSSAWG
;
A
#
# COMPACT_ATOMS: atom_id res chain seq x y z
N ILE A 1 7.65 3.16 -39.90
CA ILE A 1 6.61 4.05 -39.33
C ILE A 1 7.03 4.51 -37.96
N GLY A 2 7.49 3.64 -37.08
CA GLY A 2 7.89 4.00 -35.70
C GLY A 2 8.95 5.12 -35.68
N GLU A 3 10.02 5.02 -36.44
CA GLU A 3 11.06 6.05 -36.54
C GLU A 3 10.51 7.40 -37.06
N ALA A 4 9.54 7.37 -37.98
CA ALA A 4 8.91 8.59 -38.49
C ALA A 4 8.07 9.28 -37.42
N LEU A 5 7.30 8.52 -36.63
CA LEU A 5 6.54 9.04 -35.48
C LEU A 5 7.47 9.62 -34.40
N GLU A 6 8.58 8.97 -34.12
CA GLU A 6 9.60 9.45 -33.18
C GLU A 6 10.26 10.75 -33.66
N THR A 7 10.52 10.84 -34.97
CA THR A 7 11.07 12.05 -35.58
C THR A 7 10.09 13.21 -35.50
N ILE A 8 8.78 12.96 -35.73
CA ILE A 8 7.73 13.97 -35.63
C ILE A 8 7.56 14.40 -34.15
N ASN A 9 7.65 13.47 -33.20
CA ASN A 9 7.64 13.78 -31.78
C ASN A 9 8.78 14.71 -31.40
N LYS A 10 10.05 14.34 -31.72
CA LYS A 10 11.25 15.11 -31.38
C LYS A 10 11.30 16.49 -32.04
N ARG A 11 10.82 16.63 -33.27
CA ARG A 11 10.99 17.85 -34.07
C ARG A 11 9.83 18.83 -33.97
N TYR A 12 8.61 18.32 -33.73
CA TYR A 12 7.39 19.14 -33.75
C TYR A 12 6.56 19.04 -32.45
N ASN A 13 7.04 18.29 -31.46
CA ASN A 13 6.45 18.12 -30.15
C ASN A 13 5.01 17.54 -30.18
N TYR A 14 4.79 16.53 -31.06
CA TYR A 14 3.56 15.74 -31.08
C TYR A 14 3.74 14.46 -30.26
N THR A 15 2.80 14.16 -29.37
CA THR A 15 2.77 12.92 -28.59
C THR A 15 1.85 11.91 -29.27
N PHE A 16 2.35 10.69 -29.54
CA PHE A 16 1.59 9.62 -30.16
C PHE A 16 1.21 8.55 -29.16
N VAL A 17 -0.10 8.21 -29.08
CA VAL A 17 -0.64 7.17 -28.22
C VAL A 17 -1.21 6.06 -29.10
N LEU A 18 -0.58 4.89 -29.08
CA LEU A 18 -1.00 3.69 -29.83
C LEU A 18 -1.84 2.81 -28.90
N ARG A 19 -3.07 2.51 -29.28
CA ARG A 19 -4.03 1.81 -28.41
C ARG A 19 -4.16 0.29 -28.67
N THR A 20 -3.51 -0.22 -29.71
CA THR A 20 -3.64 -1.64 -30.11
C THR A 20 -2.30 -2.22 -30.54
N PRO A 21 -1.95 -3.46 -30.11
CA PRO A 21 -0.75 -4.17 -30.54
C PRO A 21 -0.76 -4.57 -32.04
N ASP A 22 -1.90 -4.44 -32.71
CA ASP A 22 -2.12 -4.88 -34.09
C ASP A 22 -1.72 -3.85 -35.16
N ILE A 23 -1.22 -2.68 -34.78
CA ILE A 23 -0.74 -1.66 -35.71
C ILE A 23 0.73 -1.92 -36.03
N ASP A 24 1.01 -2.23 -37.32
CA ASP A 24 2.38 -2.49 -37.76
C ASP A 24 3.21 -1.21 -37.84
N THR A 25 3.89 -0.90 -36.76
CA THR A 25 4.83 0.23 -36.68
C THR A 25 6.20 -0.07 -37.29
N LYS A 26 6.53 -1.33 -37.57
CA LYS A 26 7.83 -1.76 -38.14
C LYS A 26 7.88 -1.61 -39.67
N ARG A 27 6.75 -1.41 -40.34
CA ARG A 27 6.65 -1.23 -41.78
C ARG A 27 7.52 -0.04 -42.21
N LYS A 28 8.39 -0.28 -43.23
CA LYS A 28 9.22 0.76 -43.86
C LYS A 28 8.36 1.57 -44.81
N VAL A 29 8.32 2.88 -44.63
CA VAL A 29 7.63 3.84 -45.52
C VAL A 29 8.57 5.01 -45.80
N SER A 30 8.55 5.50 -47.04
CA SER A 30 9.28 6.71 -47.46
C SER A 30 8.28 7.85 -47.58
N ILE A 31 8.49 8.94 -46.85
CA ILE A 31 7.62 10.11 -46.87
C ILE A 31 8.45 11.36 -47.06
N ASP A 32 7.99 12.23 -47.98
CA ASP A 32 8.42 13.62 -48.04
C ASP A 32 7.31 14.49 -47.42
N ALA A 33 7.60 15.02 -46.21
CA ALA A 33 6.62 15.74 -45.41
C ALA A 33 6.85 17.26 -45.40
N LYS A 34 7.54 17.82 -46.39
CA LYS A 34 7.78 19.26 -46.46
C LYS A 34 6.47 20.04 -46.65
N GLN A 35 6.14 20.91 -45.71
CA GLN A 35 4.98 21.83 -45.72
C GLN A 35 3.59 21.12 -45.79
N GLN A 36 3.48 19.87 -45.28
CA GLN A 36 2.19 19.16 -45.24
C GLN A 36 1.55 19.28 -43.82
N LYS A 37 0.22 19.21 -43.78
CA LYS A 37 -0.50 19.12 -42.50
C LYS A 37 -0.27 17.78 -41.86
N ILE A 38 -0.24 17.74 -40.51
CA ILE A 38 0.02 16.51 -39.76
C ILE A 38 -0.96 15.37 -40.12
N GLU A 39 -2.22 15.71 -40.40
CA GLU A 39 -3.24 14.74 -40.87
C GLU A 39 -2.86 14.06 -42.15
N ASP A 40 -2.38 14.80 -43.14
CA ASP A 40 -1.96 14.27 -44.45
C ASP A 40 -0.70 13.39 -44.29
N VAL A 41 0.22 13.78 -43.44
CA VAL A 41 1.42 12.98 -43.15
C VAL A 41 1.03 11.65 -42.48
N LEU A 42 0.09 11.66 -41.55
CA LEU A 42 -0.40 10.45 -40.86
C LEU A 42 -1.18 9.54 -41.84
N ASN A 43 -2.02 10.12 -42.70
CA ASN A 43 -2.72 9.36 -43.72
C ASN A 43 -1.76 8.64 -44.68
N ASN A 44 -0.65 9.29 -45.02
CA ASN A 44 0.38 8.70 -45.88
C ASN A 44 1.21 7.64 -45.12
N LEU A 45 1.54 7.88 -43.83
CA LEU A 45 2.26 6.94 -42.99
C LEU A 45 1.52 5.62 -42.81
N PHE A 46 0.22 5.70 -42.60
CA PHE A 46 -0.62 4.54 -42.31
C PHE A 46 -1.41 4.06 -43.52
N ARG A 47 -1.05 4.53 -44.74
CA ARG A 47 -1.72 4.13 -46.00
C ARG A 47 -1.69 2.61 -46.16
N GLY A 48 -2.88 2.01 -46.23
CA GLY A 48 -3.05 0.55 -46.33
C GLY A 48 -3.10 -0.19 -44.99
N GLN A 49 -3.10 0.53 -43.89
CA GLN A 49 -3.51 0.00 -42.59
C GLN A 49 -4.87 0.60 -42.23
N ASP A 50 -5.73 -0.21 -41.64
CA ASP A 50 -7.11 0.20 -41.28
C ASP A 50 -7.08 0.88 -39.89
N VAL A 51 -6.63 2.14 -39.87
CA VAL A 51 -6.46 2.93 -38.64
C VAL A 51 -7.20 4.26 -38.74
N SER A 52 -7.68 4.72 -37.60
CA SER A 52 -8.20 6.06 -37.40
C SER A 52 -7.33 6.83 -36.41
N PHE A 53 -7.25 8.13 -36.55
CA PHE A 53 -6.52 8.99 -35.62
C PHE A 53 -7.37 10.18 -35.22
N ASP A 54 -7.28 10.48 -33.92
CA ASP A 54 -7.89 11.64 -33.28
C ASP A 54 -6.77 12.56 -32.79
N ILE A 55 -6.82 13.83 -33.23
CA ILE A 55 -5.78 14.81 -32.96
C ILE A 55 -6.37 15.87 -32.01
N ASN A 56 -5.88 15.91 -30.78
CA ASN A 56 -6.28 16.90 -29.81
C ASN A 56 -5.02 17.57 -29.20
N ASN A 57 -4.84 18.87 -29.40
CA ASN A 57 -3.74 19.67 -28.86
C ASN A 57 -2.35 19.00 -28.90
N LYS A 58 -1.85 18.63 -30.08
CA LYS A 58 -0.56 17.93 -30.27
C LYS A 58 -0.49 16.49 -29.71
N THR A 59 -1.58 15.95 -29.19
CA THR A 59 -1.69 14.52 -28.87
C THR A 59 -2.47 13.81 -29.95
N VAL A 60 -1.85 12.82 -30.58
CA VAL A 60 -2.44 12.00 -31.64
C VAL A 60 -2.71 10.62 -31.09
N ARG A 61 -3.98 10.23 -31.02
CA ARG A 61 -4.40 8.86 -30.66
C ARG A 61 -4.64 8.06 -31.91
N ILE A 62 -4.00 6.91 -32.02
CA ILE A 62 -4.09 6.02 -33.17
C ILE A 62 -4.77 4.73 -32.73
N SER A 63 -5.88 4.38 -33.40
CA SER A 63 -6.67 3.17 -33.12
C SER A 63 -7.04 2.46 -34.42
N LYS A 64 -7.34 1.17 -34.33
CA LYS A 64 -7.81 0.40 -35.49
C LYS A 64 -9.24 0.81 -35.85
N ASN A 65 -9.52 1.01 -37.14
CA ASN A 65 -10.89 1.16 -37.63
C ASN A 65 -11.63 -0.16 -37.43
N VAL A 66 -12.59 -0.20 -36.54
CA VAL A 66 -13.50 -1.34 -36.40
C VAL A 66 -14.56 -1.17 -37.48
N ARG A 67 -14.30 -1.70 -38.71
CA ARG A 67 -15.37 -1.90 -39.65
C ARG A 67 -16.32 -2.94 -39.07
N GLN A 68 -17.54 -2.51 -38.76
CA GLN A 68 -18.67 -3.44 -38.65
C GLN A 68 -18.81 -4.20 -39.96
N LYS A 69 -18.63 -5.51 -39.89
CA LYS A 69 -18.99 -6.40 -40.99
C LYS A 69 -20.49 -6.29 -41.22
N ASP A 70 -20.83 -6.07 -42.46
CA ASP A 70 -22.14 -5.95 -43.02
C ASP A 70 -23.16 -6.94 -42.41
N ALA A 71 -24.18 -6.38 -41.81
CA ALA A 71 -25.46 -7.04 -41.67
C ALA A 71 -26.34 -6.50 -42.83
N GLU A 72 -26.82 -7.43 -43.63
CA GLU A 72 -27.71 -7.23 -44.76
C GLU A 72 -28.83 -6.23 -44.44
N SER A 73 -29.07 -5.41 -45.45
CA SER A 73 -30.18 -4.48 -45.59
C SER A 73 -31.53 -5.10 -45.18
N THR A 74 -32.08 -4.62 -44.05
CA THR A 74 -33.50 -4.61 -43.83
C THR A 74 -33.96 -3.18 -43.72
N GLN A 75 -34.95 -2.83 -44.51
CA GLN A 75 -35.53 -1.51 -44.72
C GLN A 75 -35.90 -0.77 -43.45
N GLY A 76 -35.56 0.51 -43.37
CA GLY A 76 -36.37 1.55 -42.76
C GLY A 76 -36.54 1.51 -41.26
N ALA A 77 -35.47 1.72 -40.50
CA ALA A 77 -35.63 2.15 -39.11
C ALA A 77 -35.46 3.67 -39.05
N THR A 78 -36.55 4.42 -39.04
CA THR A 78 -36.56 5.86 -38.80
C THR A 78 -36.04 6.15 -37.39
N ALA A 79 -34.98 6.95 -37.30
CA ALA A 79 -34.51 7.52 -36.07
C ALA A 79 -35.68 8.12 -35.30
N ARG A 80 -35.87 7.71 -34.05
CA ARG A 80 -36.99 8.17 -33.21
C ARG A 80 -36.50 8.66 -31.84
N ASN A 81 -37.28 9.54 -31.24
CA ASN A 81 -37.04 9.97 -29.88
C ASN A 81 -37.73 9.04 -28.89
N VAL A 82 -37.01 8.69 -27.85
CA VAL A 82 -37.52 7.98 -26.65
C VAL A 82 -37.50 8.93 -25.50
N THR A 83 -38.62 9.06 -24.83
CA THR A 83 -38.77 9.89 -23.65
C THR A 83 -39.00 9.01 -22.42
N GLY A 84 -38.85 9.58 -21.24
CA GLY A 84 -39.13 8.90 -20.00
C GLY A 84 -38.85 9.73 -18.78
N GLN A 85 -39.17 9.18 -17.63
CA GLN A 85 -38.87 9.78 -16.34
C GLN A 85 -38.08 8.78 -15.51
N VAL A 86 -37.06 9.30 -14.80
CA VAL A 86 -36.30 8.54 -13.83
C VAL A 86 -36.67 9.00 -12.43
N THR A 87 -37.05 8.04 -11.57
CA THR A 87 -37.41 8.28 -10.17
C THR A 87 -36.51 7.45 -9.27
N ASP A 88 -36.46 7.79 -8.01
CA ASP A 88 -35.90 6.92 -6.97
C ASP A 88 -36.93 5.92 -6.46
N SER A 89 -36.54 5.09 -5.46
CA SER A 89 -37.43 4.08 -4.84
C SER A 89 -38.60 4.69 -4.05
N SER A 90 -38.54 5.97 -3.68
CA SER A 90 -39.64 6.72 -3.04
C SER A 90 -40.62 7.33 -4.05
N GLY A 91 -40.26 7.31 -5.35
CA GLY A 91 -41.03 7.91 -6.43
C GLY A 91 -40.69 9.38 -6.70
N GLU A 92 -39.64 9.92 -6.06
CA GLU A 92 -39.20 11.29 -6.32
C GLU A 92 -38.42 11.37 -7.65
N PRO A 93 -38.67 12.43 -8.47
CA PRO A 93 -37.97 12.63 -9.72
C PRO A 93 -36.47 12.87 -9.51
N MET A 94 -35.62 12.20 -10.27
CA MET A 94 -34.16 12.30 -10.16
C MET A 94 -33.59 13.21 -11.24
N ILE A 95 -33.00 14.33 -10.84
CA ILE A 95 -32.28 15.27 -11.71
C ILE A 95 -30.83 14.80 -11.95
N GLY A 96 -30.32 14.99 -13.18
CA GLY A 96 -28.91 14.76 -13.50
C GLY A 96 -28.52 13.28 -13.70
N VAL A 97 -29.49 12.38 -13.81
CA VAL A 97 -29.23 10.97 -14.18
C VAL A 97 -28.71 10.89 -15.60
N SER A 98 -27.58 10.23 -15.79
CA SER A 98 -27.02 9.97 -17.12
C SER A 98 -27.80 8.82 -17.78
N VAL A 99 -28.34 9.08 -18.96
CA VAL A 99 -29.08 8.13 -19.82
C VAL A 99 -28.29 7.98 -21.12
N MET A 100 -27.66 6.83 -21.33
CA MET A 100 -26.79 6.58 -22.48
C MET A 100 -27.26 5.38 -23.29
N VAL A 101 -27.08 5.45 -24.60
CA VAL A 101 -27.21 4.27 -25.45
C VAL A 101 -25.98 3.38 -25.27
N LYS A 102 -26.17 2.16 -24.79
CA LYS A 102 -25.08 1.23 -24.48
C LYS A 102 -24.19 0.99 -25.73
N GLY A 103 -22.89 1.18 -25.54
CA GLY A 103 -21.92 1.00 -26.62
C GLY A 103 -21.78 2.18 -27.59
N SER A 104 -22.39 3.34 -27.30
CA SER A 104 -22.26 4.57 -28.08
C SER A 104 -21.93 5.77 -27.19
N ASN A 105 -21.57 6.89 -27.81
CA ASN A 105 -21.38 8.18 -27.11
C ASN A 105 -22.68 9.01 -27.08
N ASN A 106 -23.82 8.44 -27.49
CA ASN A 106 -25.09 9.14 -27.49
C ASN A 106 -25.72 9.02 -26.10
N GLY A 107 -25.85 10.16 -25.41
CA GLY A 107 -26.39 10.21 -24.06
C GLY A 107 -26.95 11.59 -23.72
N VAL A 108 -27.86 11.63 -22.76
CA VAL A 108 -28.52 12.84 -22.23
C VAL A 108 -28.54 12.73 -20.70
N VAL A 109 -28.88 13.84 -20.05
CA VAL A 109 -29.11 13.89 -18.59
C VAL A 109 -30.55 14.27 -18.29
N THR A 110 -31.12 13.77 -17.19
CA THR A 110 -32.48 14.11 -16.77
C THR A 110 -32.55 15.56 -16.27
N ASN A 111 -33.69 16.22 -16.55
CA ASN A 111 -34.00 17.57 -16.09
C ASN A 111 -34.51 17.62 -14.63
N MET A 112 -34.98 18.78 -14.15
CA MET A 112 -35.50 18.99 -12.78
C MET A 112 -36.70 18.09 -12.46
N ASP A 113 -37.50 17.70 -13.45
CA ASP A 113 -38.63 16.77 -13.28
C ASP A 113 -38.23 15.31 -13.43
N GLY A 114 -36.93 15.00 -13.50
CA GLY A 114 -36.43 13.63 -13.77
C GLY A 114 -36.67 13.16 -15.21
N LYS A 115 -37.12 14.03 -16.12
CA LYS A 115 -37.47 13.66 -17.50
C LYS A 115 -36.26 13.73 -18.42
N TYR A 116 -36.22 12.82 -19.40
CA TYR A 116 -35.21 12.80 -20.46
C TYR A 116 -35.86 12.54 -21.84
N GLU A 117 -35.15 12.98 -22.88
CA GLU A 117 -35.47 12.68 -24.27
C GLU A 117 -34.16 12.33 -25.00
N ILE A 118 -34.09 11.14 -25.56
CA ILE A 118 -32.91 10.63 -26.26
C ILE A 118 -33.28 10.12 -27.65
N LYS A 119 -32.49 10.51 -28.65
CA LYS A 119 -32.65 10.03 -30.03
C LYS A 119 -31.97 8.67 -30.17
N ILE A 120 -32.69 7.71 -30.76
CA ILE A 120 -32.19 6.35 -31.02
C ILE A 120 -32.28 6.05 -32.53
N ASP A 121 -31.34 5.21 -32.98
CA ASP A 121 -31.24 4.81 -34.37
C ASP A 121 -31.97 3.48 -34.65
N HIS A 122 -32.02 2.59 -33.65
CA HIS A 122 -32.65 1.26 -33.77
C HIS A 122 -33.44 0.87 -32.53
N PRO A 123 -34.63 0.21 -32.70
CA PRO A 123 -35.48 -0.20 -31.57
C PRO A 123 -34.82 -1.25 -30.66
N ASN A 124 -33.84 -2.00 -31.13
CA ASN A 124 -33.14 -3.02 -30.33
C ASN A 124 -32.02 -2.47 -29.42
N GLN A 125 -31.82 -1.15 -29.40
CA GLN A 125 -30.82 -0.53 -28.53
C GLN A 125 -31.22 -0.64 -27.08
N VAL A 126 -30.19 -0.63 -26.19
CA VAL A 126 -30.32 -0.68 -24.73
C VAL A 126 -29.95 0.68 -24.18
N LEU A 127 -30.78 1.27 -23.36
CA LEU A 127 -30.45 2.44 -22.57
C LEU A 127 -29.86 2.01 -21.23
N GLN A 128 -28.76 2.63 -20.86
CA GLN A 128 -28.11 2.50 -19.58
C GLN A 128 -28.33 3.78 -18.78
N TYR A 129 -28.86 3.61 -17.56
CA TYR A 129 -29.14 4.67 -16.62
C TYR A 129 -28.12 4.60 -15.50
N SER A 130 -27.45 5.69 -15.21
CA SER A 130 -26.44 5.75 -14.14
C SER A 130 -26.51 7.07 -13.38
N PHE A 131 -26.41 6.98 -12.06
CA PHE A 131 -26.35 8.13 -11.17
C PHE A 131 -25.47 7.81 -9.98
N LEU A 132 -24.78 8.81 -9.43
CA LEU A 132 -23.88 8.62 -8.30
C LEU A 132 -24.67 8.16 -7.07
N GLY A 133 -24.28 7.01 -6.50
CA GLY A 133 -24.97 6.43 -5.34
C GLY A 133 -26.15 5.52 -5.66
N TYR A 134 -26.41 5.22 -6.93
CA TYR A 134 -27.47 4.33 -7.38
C TYR A 134 -26.96 3.18 -8.25
N LEU A 135 -27.63 2.04 -8.22
CA LEU A 135 -27.34 0.90 -9.07
C LEU A 135 -27.66 1.24 -10.53
N SER A 136 -26.65 1.09 -11.40
CA SER A 136 -26.88 1.28 -12.83
C SER A 136 -27.87 0.25 -13.37
N GLN A 137 -28.89 0.71 -14.09
CA GLN A 137 -29.88 -0.16 -14.74
C GLN A 137 -29.78 -0.12 -16.25
N GLU A 138 -30.08 -1.25 -16.88
CA GLU A 138 -30.14 -1.37 -18.34
C GLU A 138 -31.56 -1.76 -18.76
N LYS A 139 -32.13 -1.03 -19.74
CA LYS A 139 -33.45 -1.34 -20.30
C LYS A 139 -33.38 -1.40 -21.81
N ARG A 140 -33.91 -2.47 -22.40
CA ARG A 140 -34.13 -2.53 -23.85
C ARG A 140 -35.30 -1.63 -24.24
N ILE A 141 -35.14 -0.90 -25.34
CA ILE A 141 -36.13 0.08 -25.79
C ILE A 141 -37.33 -0.62 -26.44
N GLY A 142 -37.12 -1.59 -27.31
CA GLY A 142 -38.19 -2.25 -28.06
C GLY A 142 -39.04 -1.25 -28.83
N ASP A 143 -40.34 -1.45 -28.85
CA ASP A 143 -41.30 -0.56 -29.52
C ASP A 143 -41.77 0.61 -28.63
N ASN A 144 -41.31 0.69 -27.41
CA ASN A 144 -41.72 1.71 -26.45
C ASN A 144 -41.17 3.09 -26.87
N ARG A 145 -42.04 4.10 -26.86
CA ARG A 145 -41.67 5.51 -27.04
C ARG A 145 -41.45 6.23 -25.67
N MET A 146 -41.98 5.66 -24.63
CA MET A 146 -41.81 6.16 -23.26
C MET A 146 -41.24 5.04 -22.38
N LEU A 147 -40.13 5.31 -21.67
CA LEU A 147 -39.46 4.37 -20.78
C LEU A 147 -39.19 5.03 -19.44
N ASN A 148 -40.02 4.71 -18.46
CA ASN A 148 -39.81 5.16 -17.08
C ASN A 148 -38.94 4.14 -16.33
N VAL A 149 -38.04 4.64 -15.49
CA VAL A 149 -37.09 3.84 -14.75
C VAL A 149 -37.04 4.32 -13.32
N THR A 150 -37.12 3.37 -12.37
CA THR A 150 -36.84 3.64 -10.97
C THR A 150 -35.45 3.11 -10.65
N LEU A 151 -34.54 3.97 -10.20
CA LEU A 151 -33.22 3.57 -9.76
C LEU A 151 -33.27 3.20 -8.28
N GLU A 152 -32.61 2.11 -7.95
CA GLU A 152 -32.41 1.68 -6.57
C GLU A 152 -31.08 2.24 -6.06
N GLU A 153 -31.07 2.72 -4.83
CA GLU A 153 -29.83 3.16 -4.18
C GLU A 153 -28.81 2.02 -4.14
N ASP A 154 -27.57 2.30 -4.50
CA ASP A 154 -26.46 1.36 -4.32
C ASP A 154 -26.07 1.33 -2.84
N VAL A 155 -26.86 0.63 -2.04
CA VAL A 155 -26.68 0.49 -0.59
C VAL A 155 -25.31 -0.11 -0.25
N LYS A 156 -24.68 -0.82 -1.20
CA LYS A 156 -23.34 -1.37 -1.02
C LYS A 156 -22.23 -0.31 -1.08
N LYS A 157 -22.49 0.84 -1.70
CA LYS A 157 -21.52 1.94 -1.78
C LYS A 157 -21.71 3.01 -0.70
N LEU A 158 -22.86 3.05 -0.03
CA LEU A 158 -23.21 4.11 0.94
C LEU A 158 -22.93 3.73 2.40
N ASP A 159 -22.76 2.46 2.71
CA ASP A 159 -22.49 2.01 4.06
C ASP A 159 -21.02 1.66 4.26
N GLU A 160 -20.10 2.64 4.13
CA GLU A 160 -18.81 2.52 4.81
C GLU A 160 -19.10 2.47 6.32
N VAL A 161 -19.16 1.26 6.85
CA VAL A 161 -19.25 1.04 8.29
C VAL A 161 -17.85 1.16 8.89
N VAL A 162 -17.73 1.94 9.93
CA VAL A 162 -16.50 2.15 10.68
C VAL A 162 -16.69 1.53 12.05
N VAL A 163 -15.71 0.75 12.49
CA VAL A 163 -15.67 0.27 13.86
C VAL A 163 -15.28 1.45 14.74
N VAL A 164 -16.17 1.86 15.64
CA VAL A 164 -15.91 2.92 16.62
C VAL A 164 -16.13 2.32 18.01
N GLY A 165 -15.05 2.18 18.74
CA GLY A 165 -15.09 1.54 20.05
C GLY A 165 -15.49 0.06 19.94
N TYR A 166 -16.56 -0.31 20.61
CA TYR A 166 -17.08 -1.67 20.64
C TYR A 166 -18.29 -1.87 19.72
N SER A 167 -18.64 -0.86 18.91
CA SER A 167 -19.77 -0.90 17.98
C SER A 167 -19.34 -0.62 16.55
N VAL A 168 -20.16 -1.08 15.61
CA VAL A 168 -20.05 -0.77 14.19
C VAL A 168 -21.04 0.34 13.91
N GLN A 169 -20.58 1.50 13.45
CA GLN A 169 -21.42 2.65 13.11
C GLN A 169 -21.24 2.99 11.63
N LYS A 170 -22.28 3.56 11.03
CA LYS A 170 -22.15 4.09 9.68
C LYS A 170 -21.28 5.34 9.72
N LYS A 171 -20.36 5.48 8.79
CA LYS A 171 -19.43 6.63 8.73
C LYS A 171 -20.17 7.98 8.79
N LYS A 172 -21.34 8.06 8.20
CA LYS A 172 -22.21 9.26 8.22
C LYS A 172 -22.75 9.61 9.60
N ASP A 173 -22.85 8.64 10.50
CA ASP A 173 -23.41 8.80 11.85
C ASP A 173 -22.34 9.18 12.88
N ILE A 174 -21.05 9.18 12.44
CA ILE A 174 -19.94 9.55 13.30
C ILE A 174 -19.75 11.06 13.25
N THR A 175 -20.03 11.71 14.36
CA THR A 175 -19.88 13.18 14.51
C THR A 175 -18.44 13.61 14.77
N GLY A 176 -17.55 12.68 15.12
CA GLY A 176 -16.15 12.94 15.46
C GLY A 176 -15.21 12.98 14.24
N ALA A 177 -14.02 13.57 14.43
CA ALA A 177 -12.97 13.62 13.40
C ALA A 177 -12.28 12.24 13.26
N VAL A 178 -12.79 11.42 12.35
CA VAL A 178 -12.31 10.06 12.08
C VAL A 178 -11.67 9.98 10.69
N SER A 179 -10.58 9.25 10.57
CA SER A 179 -9.94 8.95 9.28
C SER A 179 -9.77 7.45 9.15
N THR A 180 -10.18 6.91 8.02
CA THR A 180 -10.09 5.46 7.74
C THR A 180 -9.26 5.24 6.48
N VAL A 181 -8.32 4.29 6.56
CA VAL A 181 -7.53 3.76 5.45
C VAL A 181 -7.96 2.31 5.26
N LEU A 182 -8.31 1.92 4.06
CA LEU A 182 -8.82 0.59 3.73
C LEU A 182 -7.71 -0.31 3.18
N ALA A 183 -7.92 -1.64 3.24
CA ALA A 183 -7.00 -2.64 2.69
C ALA A 183 -6.55 -2.32 1.26
N LYS A 184 -7.48 -1.95 0.38
CA LYS A 184 -7.21 -1.60 -1.03
C LYS A 184 -6.20 -0.46 -1.21
N ASP A 185 -6.07 0.42 -0.21
CA ASP A 185 -5.18 1.58 -0.25
C ASP A 185 -3.74 1.21 0.14
N ILE A 186 -3.55 0.01 0.73
CA ILE A 186 -2.28 -0.49 1.25
C ILE A 186 -1.80 -1.82 0.63
N GLU A 187 -2.67 -2.60 0.00
CA GLU A 187 -2.35 -3.94 -0.54
C GLU A 187 -1.21 -3.98 -1.56
N ASN A 188 -1.02 -2.90 -2.33
CA ASN A 188 0.00 -2.84 -3.37
C ASN A 188 1.31 -2.17 -2.90
N ILE A 189 1.49 -1.97 -1.60
CA ILE A 189 2.66 -1.31 -1.05
C ILE A 189 3.50 -2.36 -0.33
N PRO A 190 4.77 -2.55 -0.71
CA PRO A 190 5.65 -3.49 -0.04
C PRO A 190 6.15 -2.91 1.29
N VAL A 191 5.28 -2.87 2.29
CA VAL A 191 5.59 -2.40 3.65
C VAL A 191 5.53 -3.54 4.65
N ASN A 192 6.43 -3.50 5.64
CA ASN A 192 6.55 -4.53 6.67
C ASN A 192 5.76 -4.20 7.93
N ASP A 193 5.34 -2.94 8.06
CA ASP A 193 4.58 -2.42 9.19
C ASP A 193 3.40 -1.57 8.70
N PHE A 194 2.35 -1.48 9.52
CA PHE A 194 1.14 -0.73 9.18
C PHE A 194 1.30 0.79 9.36
N GLY A 195 2.29 1.24 10.13
CA GLY A 195 2.58 2.66 10.27
C GLY A 195 3.05 3.26 8.95
N SER A 196 3.99 2.59 8.30
CA SER A 196 4.42 2.96 6.94
C SER A 196 3.25 2.94 5.94
N ALA A 197 2.32 1.98 6.09
CA ALA A 197 1.11 1.93 5.29
C ALA A 197 0.16 3.12 5.56
N LEU A 198 0.15 3.68 6.77
CA LEU A 198 -0.68 4.82 7.17
C LEU A 198 -0.06 6.17 6.79
N ALA A 199 1.26 6.23 6.59
CA ALA A 199 2.00 7.46 6.33
C ALA A 199 1.44 8.25 5.12
N GLY A 200 1.14 9.53 5.31
CA GLY A 200 0.61 10.42 4.27
C GLY A 200 -0.87 10.19 3.88
N ARG A 201 -1.56 9.18 4.44
CA ARG A 201 -2.96 8.84 4.09
C ARG A 201 -4.00 9.33 5.08
N SER A 202 -3.58 9.80 6.25
CA SER A 202 -4.47 10.27 7.30
C SER A 202 -4.11 11.70 7.70
N ALA A 203 -4.95 12.68 7.34
CA ALA A 203 -4.71 14.08 7.69
C ALA A 203 -4.61 14.25 9.22
N GLY A 204 -3.62 15.02 9.71
CA GLY A 204 -3.37 15.23 11.14
C GLY A 204 -2.78 14.02 11.88
N VAL A 205 -2.28 13.03 11.14
CA VAL A 205 -1.50 11.90 11.67
C VAL A 205 -0.10 11.98 11.11
N GLN A 206 0.87 12.09 11.98
CA GLN A 206 2.28 12.06 11.63
C GLN A 206 2.82 10.66 11.95
N VAL A 207 3.45 10.03 10.97
CA VAL A 207 4.17 8.77 11.16
C VAL A 207 5.65 9.07 11.03
N ILE A 208 6.43 8.67 12.01
CA ILE A 208 7.88 8.86 12.06
C ILE A 208 8.51 7.47 12.08
N THR A 209 9.35 7.19 11.10
CA THR A 209 10.20 6.01 11.07
C THR A 209 11.60 6.46 11.47
N PRO A 210 12.11 6.05 12.63
CA PRO A 210 13.36 6.59 13.18
C PRO A 210 14.59 6.17 12.36
N SER A 211 14.56 4.99 11.75
CA SER A 211 15.66 4.51 10.92
C SER A 211 15.16 3.60 9.78
N GLY A 212 16.07 3.20 8.88
CA GLY A 212 15.80 2.20 7.83
C GLY A 212 16.08 0.75 8.25
N LYS A 213 16.36 0.50 9.53
CA LYS A 213 16.62 -0.82 10.06
C LYS A 213 15.38 -1.71 9.97
N PRO A 214 15.52 -2.98 9.58
CA PRO A 214 14.40 -3.92 9.66
C PRO A 214 13.82 -3.97 11.07
N ASN A 215 12.48 -3.99 11.16
CA ASN A 215 11.75 -4.08 12.44
C ASN A 215 12.01 -2.95 13.46
N GLU A 216 12.58 -1.82 13.06
CA GLU A 216 12.77 -0.67 13.96
C GLU A 216 11.44 -0.18 14.53
N GLY A 217 10.37 -0.34 13.75
CA GLY A 217 9.06 0.15 14.10
C GLY A 217 8.84 1.59 13.64
N PHE A 218 7.80 2.19 14.16
CA PHE A 218 7.39 3.56 13.83
C PHE A 218 6.77 4.22 15.07
N SER A 219 6.71 5.53 15.05
CA SER A 219 6.00 6.34 16.04
C SER A 219 4.85 7.07 15.32
N ILE A 220 3.65 6.99 15.89
CA ILE A 220 2.47 7.71 15.40
C ILE A 220 2.15 8.84 16.39
N ARG A 221 1.95 10.04 15.83
CA ARG A 221 1.44 11.19 16.59
C ARG A 221 0.15 11.68 15.96
N VAL A 222 -0.88 11.77 16.78
CA VAL A 222 -2.20 12.27 16.38
C VAL A 222 -2.35 13.69 16.91
N ARG A 223 -2.44 14.68 15.98
CA ARG A 223 -2.56 16.12 16.31
C ARG A 223 -1.41 16.70 17.15
N GLY A 224 -0.23 16.08 17.13
CA GLY A 224 0.98 16.58 17.79
C GLY A 224 1.30 15.88 19.11
N ALA A 225 2.27 16.42 19.85
CA ALA A 225 2.67 15.93 21.15
C ALA A 225 1.80 16.57 22.24
N THR A 226 1.30 15.77 23.15
CA THR A 226 0.45 16.21 24.26
C THR A 226 1.24 16.34 25.56
N SER A 227 2.40 15.71 25.67
CA SER A 227 3.24 15.70 26.84
C SER A 227 4.72 15.80 26.50
N ILE A 228 5.48 16.45 27.37
CA ILE A 228 6.95 16.54 27.29
C ILE A 228 7.59 15.30 27.92
N ASN A 229 7.04 14.81 29.04
CA ASN A 229 7.62 13.75 29.84
C ASN A 229 6.89 12.41 29.75
N ALA A 230 5.64 12.38 29.25
CA ALA A 230 4.87 11.15 29.06
C ALA A 230 4.87 10.73 27.61
N GLY A 231 4.56 9.47 27.34
CA GLY A 231 4.42 8.95 25.98
C GLY A 231 3.36 9.70 25.18
N ASN A 232 3.65 9.93 23.89
CA ASN A 232 2.75 10.63 22.96
C ASN A 232 2.16 9.66 21.92
N GLU A 233 2.37 8.37 22.09
CA GLU A 233 1.81 7.33 21.22
C GLU A 233 0.29 7.20 21.44
N PRO A 234 -0.49 6.98 20.37
CA PRO A 234 -1.90 6.67 20.49
C PRO A 234 -2.11 5.27 21.08
N LEU A 235 -3.30 5.01 21.58
CA LEU A 235 -3.71 3.65 21.92
C LEU A 235 -3.95 2.84 20.65
N TYR A 236 -3.30 1.69 20.53
CA TYR A 236 -3.59 0.74 19.45
C TYR A 236 -4.60 -0.30 19.91
N VAL A 237 -5.61 -0.57 19.09
CA VAL A 237 -6.67 -1.55 19.39
C VAL A 237 -6.86 -2.44 18.17
N VAL A 238 -6.54 -3.72 18.29
CA VAL A 238 -6.66 -4.72 17.23
C VAL A 238 -7.88 -5.60 17.50
N ASP A 239 -8.86 -5.56 16.61
CA ASP A 239 -10.14 -6.29 16.73
C ASP A 239 -10.81 -6.14 18.11
N GLY A 240 -10.66 -4.97 18.73
CA GLY A 240 -11.20 -4.65 20.05
C GLY A 240 -10.29 -4.98 21.24
N VAL A 241 -9.08 -5.50 21.02
CA VAL A 241 -8.08 -5.77 22.06
C VAL A 241 -7.03 -4.67 22.06
N PRO A 242 -6.87 -3.91 23.16
CA PRO A 242 -5.78 -2.96 23.30
C PRO A 242 -4.42 -3.68 23.28
N THR A 243 -3.45 -3.11 22.59
CA THR A 243 -2.07 -3.62 22.56
C THR A 243 -1.07 -2.47 22.42
N SER A 244 0.09 -2.61 23.02
CA SER A 244 1.21 -1.68 22.84
C SER A 244 2.22 -2.16 21.79
N ASP A 245 2.17 -3.44 21.45
CA ASP A 245 3.12 -4.04 20.50
C ASP A 245 2.53 -4.06 19.08
N THR A 246 3.06 -3.20 18.25
CA THR A 246 2.64 -3.03 16.85
C THR A 246 3.46 -3.87 15.86
N LYS A 247 4.63 -4.37 16.27
CA LYS A 247 5.58 -5.11 15.40
C LYS A 247 5.04 -6.46 14.93
N THR A 248 4.11 -7.03 15.69
CA THR A 248 3.50 -8.33 15.40
C THR A 248 2.33 -8.28 14.41
N ILE A 249 1.86 -7.07 14.09
CA ILE A 249 0.71 -6.87 13.20
C ILE A 249 1.17 -6.97 11.75
N ASN A 250 0.57 -7.91 11.01
CA ASN A 250 0.86 -8.08 9.59
C ASN A 250 -0.02 -7.16 8.74
N PRO A 251 0.54 -6.21 7.97
CA PRO A 251 -0.24 -5.31 7.12
C PRO A 251 -1.17 -6.04 6.13
N SER A 252 -0.76 -7.19 5.61
CA SER A 252 -1.55 -8.00 4.66
C SER A 252 -2.85 -8.57 5.26
N GLU A 253 -2.94 -8.64 6.60
CA GLU A 253 -4.12 -9.13 7.32
C GLU A 253 -5.09 -8.01 7.72
N ILE A 254 -4.76 -6.75 7.42
CA ILE A 254 -5.57 -5.59 7.79
C ILE A 254 -6.68 -5.38 6.76
N GLU A 255 -7.91 -5.21 7.22
CA GLU A 255 -9.08 -4.78 6.43
C GLU A 255 -9.19 -3.26 6.44
N SER A 256 -8.99 -2.64 7.61
CA SER A 256 -9.01 -1.18 7.75
C SER A 256 -8.23 -0.69 8.96
N ILE A 257 -7.70 0.52 8.85
CA ILE A 257 -7.09 1.28 9.95
C ILE A 257 -7.91 2.54 10.14
N THR A 258 -8.52 2.71 11.31
CA THR A 258 -9.32 3.88 11.65
C THR A 258 -8.66 4.65 12.77
N VAL A 259 -8.39 5.94 12.55
CA VAL A 259 -7.79 6.82 13.56
C VAL A 259 -8.85 7.74 14.16
N LEU A 260 -9.09 7.59 15.46
CA LEU A 260 -9.95 8.46 16.25
C LEU A 260 -9.09 9.62 16.77
N LYS A 261 -9.35 10.82 16.26
CA LYS A 261 -8.46 11.98 16.45
C LYS A 261 -8.94 12.93 17.53
N ASP A 262 -10.21 12.89 17.91
CA ASP A 262 -10.78 13.77 18.91
C ASP A 262 -11.18 13.03 20.18
N ALA A 263 -11.27 13.78 21.27
CA ALA A 263 -11.60 13.24 22.58
C ALA A 263 -13.01 12.64 22.64
N SER A 264 -13.95 13.10 21.80
CA SER A 264 -15.33 12.60 21.84
C SER A 264 -15.40 11.18 21.23
N SER A 265 -14.73 10.95 20.12
CA SER A 265 -14.65 9.61 19.51
C SER A 265 -13.75 8.64 20.29
N ALA A 266 -12.73 9.15 21.00
CA ALA A 266 -11.82 8.37 21.81
C ALA A 266 -12.32 8.14 23.25
N ALA A 267 -13.37 8.84 23.70
CA ALA A 267 -13.84 8.83 25.10
C ALA A 267 -14.17 7.44 25.66
N ILE A 268 -14.61 6.51 24.81
CA ILE A 268 -14.93 5.12 25.19
C ILE A 268 -13.70 4.35 25.70
N TYR A 269 -12.49 4.80 25.35
CA TYR A 269 -11.22 4.22 25.81
C TYR A 269 -10.65 4.93 27.05
N GLY A 270 -11.39 5.93 27.59
CA GLY A 270 -10.98 6.68 28.76
C GLY A 270 -9.64 7.38 28.62
N ASN A 271 -8.87 7.42 29.69
CA ASN A 271 -7.57 8.08 29.71
C ASN A 271 -6.54 7.46 28.76
N ALA A 272 -6.65 6.17 28.46
CA ALA A 272 -5.73 5.51 27.53
C ALA A 272 -5.86 6.05 26.10
N GLY A 273 -7.03 6.62 25.72
CA GLY A 273 -7.27 7.24 24.43
C GLY A 273 -6.90 8.72 24.34
N ALA A 274 -6.24 9.31 25.35
CA ALA A 274 -5.96 10.76 25.41
C ALA A 274 -5.11 11.26 24.25
N ASN A 275 -4.18 10.45 23.74
CA ASN A 275 -3.32 10.77 22.59
C ASN A 275 -3.93 10.34 21.23
N GLY A 276 -5.24 10.01 21.22
CA GLY A 276 -5.92 9.40 20.07
C GLY A 276 -5.93 7.87 20.14
N VAL A 277 -6.71 7.25 19.25
CA VAL A 277 -6.82 5.79 19.18
C VAL A 277 -6.67 5.34 17.74
N VAL A 278 -5.87 4.33 17.50
CA VAL A 278 -5.72 3.66 16.21
C VAL A 278 -6.40 2.31 16.28
N LEU A 279 -7.55 2.20 15.61
CA LEU A 279 -8.32 0.98 15.52
C LEU A 279 -7.89 0.19 14.30
N ILE A 280 -7.45 -1.02 14.48
CA ILE A 280 -7.04 -1.93 13.42
C ILE A 280 -8.07 -3.05 13.34
N THR A 281 -8.80 -3.09 12.25
CA THR A 281 -9.73 -4.17 11.94
C THR A 281 -9.06 -5.12 10.98
N THR A 282 -9.06 -6.39 11.30
CA THR A 282 -8.42 -7.39 10.45
C THR A 282 -9.42 -8.08 9.53
N LYS A 283 -8.93 -8.67 8.43
CA LYS A 283 -9.72 -9.40 7.43
C LYS A 283 -10.53 -10.51 8.11
N ARG A 284 -11.78 -10.67 7.67
CA ARG A 284 -12.75 -11.66 8.18
C ARG A 284 -13.30 -12.52 7.06
N GLY A 285 -13.94 -13.61 7.44
CA GLY A 285 -14.68 -14.43 6.50
C GLY A 285 -15.85 -13.67 5.87
N ARG A 286 -16.16 -14.02 4.62
CA ARG A 286 -17.28 -13.45 3.87
C ARG A 286 -18.17 -14.59 3.37
N LYS A 287 -19.46 -14.32 3.22
CA LYS A 287 -20.40 -15.28 2.62
C LYS A 287 -20.02 -15.56 1.17
N GLY A 288 -20.03 -16.80 0.78
CA GLY A 288 -19.70 -17.24 -0.57
C GLY A 288 -18.77 -18.46 -0.58
N GLU A 289 -18.36 -18.84 -1.76
CA GLU A 289 -17.39 -19.91 -1.97
C GLU A 289 -16.04 -19.57 -1.33
N ALA A 290 -15.28 -20.61 -0.99
CA ALA A 290 -13.94 -20.45 -0.44
C ALA A 290 -13.03 -19.73 -1.45
N GLN A 291 -12.44 -18.62 -1.01
CA GLN A 291 -11.46 -17.86 -1.78
C GLN A 291 -10.08 -18.13 -1.18
N ILE A 292 -9.16 -18.52 -2.04
CA ILE A 292 -7.75 -18.70 -1.69
C ILE A 292 -6.97 -17.56 -2.33
N GLU A 293 -6.23 -16.84 -1.52
CA GLU A 293 -5.38 -15.73 -1.95
C GLU A 293 -3.94 -16.01 -1.56
N LEU A 294 -3.04 -15.93 -2.54
CA LEU A 294 -1.59 -15.97 -2.33
C LEU A 294 -1.00 -14.63 -2.75
N ASN A 295 -0.38 -13.95 -1.80
CA ASN A 295 0.40 -12.75 -2.06
C ASN A 295 1.88 -13.07 -1.78
N ALA A 296 2.73 -12.85 -2.77
CA ALA A 296 4.16 -13.09 -2.63
C ALA A 296 4.95 -12.02 -3.36
N TYR A 297 6.00 -11.52 -2.71
CA TYR A 297 6.95 -10.64 -3.37
C TYR A 297 8.38 -10.91 -2.90
N TYR A 298 9.31 -10.62 -3.79
CA TYR A 298 10.74 -10.62 -3.53
C TYR A 298 11.33 -9.29 -4.00
N GLY A 299 12.22 -8.74 -3.21
CA GLY A 299 12.86 -7.49 -3.51
C GLY A 299 14.23 -7.40 -2.86
N PHE A 300 14.90 -6.28 -3.07
CA PHE A 300 16.15 -5.96 -2.39
C PHE A 300 16.19 -4.48 -2.04
N SER A 301 16.88 -4.19 -0.96
CA SER A 301 17.17 -2.85 -0.48
C SER A 301 18.64 -2.57 -0.64
N GLU A 302 18.97 -1.35 -1.03
CA GLU A 302 20.33 -0.89 -1.15
C GLU A 302 20.51 0.45 -0.45
N ARG A 303 21.74 0.83 -0.22
CA ARG A 303 22.08 2.13 0.36
C ARG A 303 21.66 3.26 -0.58
N ALA A 304 20.79 4.15 -0.08
CA ALA A 304 20.25 5.26 -0.88
C ALA A 304 21.31 6.31 -1.25
N LYS A 305 22.32 6.52 -0.38
CA LYS A 305 23.39 7.49 -0.58
C LYS A 305 24.69 6.98 -0.01
N ARG A 306 25.78 7.27 -0.68
CA ARG A 306 27.14 7.11 -0.20
C ARG A 306 27.68 8.48 0.23
N ILE A 307 28.50 8.51 1.26
CA ILE A 307 29.26 9.69 1.67
C ILE A 307 30.68 9.53 1.14
N ASP A 308 31.19 10.53 0.44
CA ASP A 308 32.57 10.52 0.00
C ASP A 308 33.50 10.69 1.20
N VAL A 309 34.40 9.74 1.36
CA VAL A 309 35.40 9.71 2.43
C VAL A 309 36.80 9.69 1.78
N LEU A 310 37.78 10.13 2.54
CA LEU A 310 39.17 10.18 2.04
C LEU A 310 39.71 8.77 1.81
N ASN A 311 40.32 8.57 0.64
CA ASN A 311 41.13 7.37 0.38
C ASN A 311 42.47 7.47 1.13
N LYS A 312 43.31 6.45 1.00
CA LYS A 312 44.56 6.34 1.70
C LYS A 312 45.46 7.55 1.45
N ASP A 313 45.65 7.93 0.19
CA ASP A 313 46.62 8.98 -0.22
C ASP A 313 46.10 10.35 0.24
N GLU A 314 44.83 10.64 0.03
CA GLU A 314 44.15 11.85 0.50
C GLU A 314 44.17 11.99 2.03
N TYR A 315 44.06 10.87 2.75
CA TYR A 315 44.12 10.89 4.21
C TYR A 315 45.56 11.19 4.70
N GLN A 316 46.57 10.63 4.05
CA GLN A 316 47.99 10.91 4.36
C GLN A 316 48.36 12.36 4.05
N ASP A 317 47.87 12.88 2.92
CA ASP A 317 48.09 14.29 2.53
C ASP A 317 47.45 15.22 3.56
N LEU A 318 46.20 14.94 4.00
CA LEU A 318 45.52 15.71 5.07
C LEU A 318 46.33 15.73 6.37
N LEU A 319 46.84 14.57 6.81
CA LEU A 319 47.63 14.49 8.02
C LEU A 319 48.93 15.33 7.92
N SER A 320 49.58 15.29 6.76
CA SER A 320 50.75 16.10 6.46
C SER A 320 50.44 17.60 6.51
N ASP A 321 49.33 18.02 5.89
CA ASP A 321 48.89 19.42 5.88
C ASP A 321 48.55 19.95 7.28
N LEU A 322 48.03 19.07 8.14
CA LEU A 322 47.73 19.38 9.53
C LEU A 322 48.97 19.32 10.46
N GLY A 323 50.14 18.94 9.94
CA GLY A 323 51.37 18.85 10.70
C GLY A 323 51.50 17.64 11.60
N TYR A 324 50.71 16.60 11.37
CA TYR A 324 50.83 15.32 12.09
C TYR A 324 52.08 14.55 11.58
N PRO A 325 52.70 13.73 12.43
CA PRO A 325 53.79 12.87 12.00
C PRO A 325 53.32 11.88 10.94
N ALA A 326 54.23 11.47 10.05
CA ALA A 326 53.95 10.44 9.05
C ALA A 326 53.46 9.15 9.74
N MET A 327 52.40 8.54 9.22
CA MET A 327 51.91 7.27 9.75
C MET A 327 52.91 6.14 9.51
N ASP A 328 52.94 5.21 10.43
CA ASP A 328 53.71 3.98 10.23
C ASP A 328 53.02 3.11 9.16
N THR A 329 53.57 3.14 7.98
CA THR A 329 53.08 2.41 6.81
C THR A 329 53.22 0.89 6.93
N SER A 330 53.94 0.38 7.92
CA SER A 330 53.97 -1.07 8.22
C SER A 330 52.69 -1.54 8.89
N VAL A 331 51.96 -0.63 9.56
CA VAL A 331 50.72 -0.90 10.28
C VAL A 331 49.51 -0.35 9.50
N TYR A 332 49.61 0.88 9.01
CA TYR A 332 48.54 1.64 8.37
C TYR A 332 48.75 1.75 6.87
N ASN A 333 48.59 0.63 6.16
CA ASN A 333 48.82 0.57 4.73
C ASN A 333 47.63 0.10 3.91
N ALA A 334 46.49 -0.10 4.52
CA ALA A 334 45.27 -0.45 3.84
C ALA A 334 44.72 0.71 2.98
N ASN A 335 43.80 0.42 2.11
CA ASN A 335 42.97 1.41 1.40
C ASN A 335 41.55 0.83 1.34
N ILE A 336 40.86 0.86 2.47
CA ILE A 336 39.57 0.22 2.66
C ILE A 336 38.46 1.26 2.61
N ASP A 337 37.45 1.00 1.80
CA ASP A 337 36.14 1.67 1.92
C ASP A 337 35.29 0.95 2.95
N TRP A 338 35.26 1.50 4.14
CA TRP A 338 34.52 0.92 5.26
C TRP A 338 33.01 0.91 5.01
N GLN A 339 32.48 1.80 4.19
CA GLN A 339 31.07 1.76 3.83
C GLN A 339 30.75 0.54 2.96
N ASP A 340 31.62 0.13 2.04
CA ASP A 340 31.42 -1.07 1.21
C ASP A 340 31.60 -2.36 2.03
N GLU A 341 32.42 -2.31 3.10
CA GLU A 341 32.56 -3.45 4.02
C GLU A 341 31.34 -3.66 4.91
N MET A 342 30.76 -2.57 5.42
CA MET A 342 29.64 -2.63 6.40
C MET A 342 28.30 -2.77 5.74
N PHE A 343 28.12 -2.25 4.53
CA PHE A 343 26.84 -2.29 3.83
C PHE A 343 26.76 -3.47 2.84
N ARG A 344 25.55 -3.91 2.57
CA ARG A 344 25.25 -4.92 1.54
C ARG A 344 23.94 -4.58 0.83
N ASN A 345 23.75 -5.15 -0.36
CA ASN A 345 22.44 -5.27 -0.95
C ASN A 345 21.67 -6.34 -0.16
N ALA A 346 20.56 -5.96 0.42
CA ALA A 346 19.81 -6.76 1.38
C ALA A 346 18.55 -7.31 0.77
N ALA A 347 18.34 -8.62 0.83
CA ALA A 347 17.17 -9.29 0.30
C ALA A 347 15.95 -9.08 1.20
N MET A 348 14.79 -8.97 0.58
CA MET A 348 13.49 -8.95 1.24
C MET A 348 12.54 -9.90 0.53
N GLN A 349 11.81 -10.72 1.30
CA GLN A 349 10.83 -11.65 0.78
C GLN A 349 9.61 -11.72 1.69
N ASN A 350 8.44 -11.82 1.10
CA ASN A 350 7.17 -11.94 1.82
C ASN A 350 6.30 -12.98 1.11
N TYR A 351 5.67 -13.82 1.89
CA TYR A 351 4.71 -14.83 1.43
C TYR A 351 3.52 -14.83 2.36
N GLN A 352 2.33 -14.59 1.83
CA GLN A 352 1.08 -14.60 2.57
C GLN A 352 0.07 -15.46 1.85
N LEU A 353 -0.40 -16.50 2.52
CA LEU A 353 -1.50 -17.35 2.06
C LEU A 353 -2.71 -17.10 2.94
N SER A 354 -3.87 -16.89 2.34
CA SER A 354 -5.11 -16.79 3.09
C SER A 354 -6.24 -17.59 2.43
N ILE A 355 -7.15 -18.06 3.25
CA ILE A 355 -8.36 -18.76 2.85
C ILE A 355 -9.53 -18.11 3.59
N SER A 356 -10.53 -17.65 2.86
CA SER A 356 -11.72 -17.05 3.43
C SER A 356 -12.97 -17.59 2.75
N GLY A 357 -14.07 -17.66 3.49
CA GLY A 357 -15.33 -18.12 2.95
C GLY A 357 -16.40 -18.23 4.03
N GLY A 358 -17.52 -18.84 3.66
CA GLY A 358 -18.57 -19.13 4.59
C GLY A 358 -19.97 -19.11 4.01
N ASN A 359 -20.93 -19.34 4.87
CA ASN A 359 -22.34 -19.35 4.55
C ASN A 359 -23.12 -18.43 5.52
N GLU A 360 -24.43 -18.53 5.52
CA GLU A 360 -25.31 -17.73 6.39
C GLU A 360 -25.03 -17.90 7.89
N LYS A 361 -24.46 -19.05 8.30
CA LYS A 361 -24.27 -19.40 9.71
C LYS A 361 -22.80 -19.40 10.14
N SER A 362 -21.89 -19.61 9.22
CA SER A 362 -20.47 -19.80 9.55
C SER A 362 -19.62 -18.98 8.60
N LEU A 363 -18.75 -18.13 9.13
CA LEU A 363 -17.76 -17.38 8.39
C LEU A 363 -16.38 -17.73 8.91
N TYR A 364 -15.40 -17.84 8.01
CA TYR A 364 -14.03 -18.13 8.40
C TYR A 364 -13.02 -17.37 7.55
N TYR A 365 -11.94 -16.97 8.19
CA TYR A 365 -10.72 -16.46 7.57
C TYR A 365 -9.54 -17.10 8.29
N ILE A 366 -8.65 -17.71 7.53
CA ILE A 366 -7.44 -18.35 8.03
C ILE A 366 -6.29 -17.85 7.18
N SER A 367 -5.20 -17.44 7.81
CA SER A 367 -4.00 -17.01 7.07
C SER A 367 -2.72 -17.50 7.72
N ALA A 368 -1.70 -17.66 6.88
CA ALA A 368 -0.32 -17.91 7.28
C ALA A 368 0.60 -16.99 6.47
N GLY A 369 1.51 -16.32 7.16
CA GLY A 369 2.44 -15.36 6.57
C GLY A 369 3.87 -15.62 7.01
N PHE A 370 4.81 -15.35 6.12
CA PHE A 370 6.23 -15.35 6.38
C PHE A 370 6.86 -14.14 5.70
N ILE A 371 7.60 -13.36 6.46
CA ILE A 371 8.43 -12.28 5.95
C ILE A 371 9.85 -12.46 6.48
N LYS A 372 10.82 -12.27 5.58
CA LYS A 372 12.23 -12.18 5.91
C LYS A 372 12.80 -10.94 5.23
N GLN A 373 13.51 -10.15 5.98
CA GLN A 373 14.20 -8.96 5.50
C GLN A 373 15.59 -8.93 6.10
N ASP A 374 16.60 -8.96 5.25
CA ASP A 374 17.95 -8.64 5.66
C ASP A 374 18.11 -7.13 5.77
N GLY A 375 18.92 -6.66 6.72
CA GLY A 375 19.29 -5.26 6.81
C GLY A 375 20.44 -4.92 5.87
N ILE A 376 20.49 -3.68 5.40
CA ILE A 376 21.60 -3.18 4.58
C ILE A 376 22.90 -3.07 5.37
N VAL A 377 22.85 -2.98 6.69
CA VAL A 377 24.00 -3.05 7.59
C VAL A 377 24.15 -4.50 8.09
N LYS A 378 25.31 -5.11 7.85
CA LYS A 378 25.62 -6.48 8.31
C LYS A 378 25.75 -6.51 9.85
N PRO A 379 25.33 -7.60 10.52
CA PRO A 379 24.58 -8.77 10.07
C PRO A 379 23.05 -8.64 10.27
N SER A 380 22.51 -7.45 10.49
CA SER A 380 21.10 -7.24 10.86
C SER A 380 20.11 -7.98 9.96
N SER A 381 19.09 -8.57 10.57
CA SER A 381 18.03 -9.27 9.86
C SER A 381 16.76 -9.37 10.71
N PHE A 382 15.64 -9.51 10.03
CA PHE A 382 14.32 -9.65 10.62
C PHE A 382 13.55 -10.77 9.93
N GLU A 383 12.95 -11.64 10.73
CA GLU A 383 12.02 -12.66 10.26
C GLU A 383 10.75 -12.62 11.11
N ARG A 384 9.59 -12.72 10.47
CA ARG A 384 8.30 -12.83 11.15
C ARG A 384 7.45 -13.92 10.51
N MET A 385 6.96 -14.83 11.33
CA MET A 385 5.93 -15.80 10.98
C MET A 385 4.64 -15.39 11.65
N ASN A 386 3.55 -15.32 10.88
CA ASN A 386 2.22 -15.02 11.38
C ASN A 386 1.28 -16.18 11.07
N PHE A 387 0.40 -16.48 12.00
CA PHE A 387 -0.72 -17.37 11.80
C PHE A 387 -1.97 -16.71 12.39
N LYS A 388 -3.06 -16.68 11.63
CA LYS A 388 -4.31 -16.04 12.04
C LYS A 388 -5.51 -16.92 11.75
N ILE A 389 -6.44 -16.94 12.70
CA ILE A 389 -7.76 -17.55 12.55
C ILE A 389 -8.81 -16.54 12.99
N ASN A 390 -9.79 -16.33 12.16
CA ASN A 390 -11.02 -15.63 12.47
C ASN A 390 -12.20 -16.55 12.14
N LEU A 391 -12.99 -16.84 13.13
CA LEU A 391 -14.18 -17.69 12.99
C LEU A 391 -15.38 -16.97 13.58
N GLU A 392 -16.50 -17.04 12.89
CA GLU A 392 -17.80 -16.56 13.37
C GLU A 392 -18.85 -17.63 13.11
N GLN A 393 -19.63 -17.96 14.12
CA GLN A 393 -20.64 -18.99 14.07
C GLN A 393 -21.98 -18.50 14.64
N GLU A 394 -23.03 -18.53 13.86
CA GLU A 394 -24.40 -18.36 14.32
C GLU A 394 -24.89 -19.70 14.89
N LEU A 395 -24.99 -19.82 16.22
CA LEU A 395 -25.48 -21.02 16.89
C LEU A 395 -26.98 -21.10 16.83
N LYS A 396 -27.65 -19.98 17.01
CA LYS A 396 -29.07 -19.76 16.90
C LYS A 396 -29.30 -18.39 16.27
N LYS A 397 -30.45 -18.12 15.69
CA LYS A 397 -30.82 -16.81 15.13
C LYS A 397 -30.62 -15.64 16.11
N TRP A 398 -30.55 -15.93 17.39
CA TRP A 398 -30.38 -14.94 18.45
C TRP A 398 -29.04 -15.06 19.20
N VAL A 399 -28.20 -16.04 18.86
CA VAL A 399 -26.87 -16.24 19.49
C VAL A 399 -25.82 -16.42 18.41
N LYS A 400 -24.81 -15.51 18.39
CA LYS A 400 -23.62 -15.57 17.58
C LYS A 400 -22.40 -15.63 18.49
N ILE A 401 -21.45 -16.50 18.16
CA ILE A 401 -20.13 -16.55 18.79
C ILE A 401 -19.06 -16.30 17.75
N GLY A 402 -17.93 -15.76 18.17
CA GLY A 402 -16.81 -15.61 17.26
C GLY A 402 -15.48 -15.49 18.00
N THR A 403 -14.42 -15.75 17.28
CA THR A 403 -13.04 -15.63 17.77
C THR A 403 -12.12 -15.05 16.72
N ASN A 404 -11.21 -14.22 17.16
CA ASN A 404 -10.03 -13.78 16.43
C ASN A 404 -8.80 -14.20 17.22
N LEU A 405 -7.93 -14.98 16.61
CA LEU A 405 -6.65 -15.36 17.21
C LEU A 405 -5.55 -15.10 16.19
N SER A 406 -4.52 -14.40 16.63
CA SER A 406 -3.31 -14.14 15.87
C SER A 406 -2.10 -14.57 16.69
N TYR A 407 -1.29 -15.43 16.11
CA TYR A 407 0.00 -15.81 16.68
C TYR A 407 1.10 -15.29 15.77
N SER A 408 2.12 -14.69 16.39
CA SER A 408 3.30 -14.18 15.68
C SER A 408 4.57 -14.67 16.38
N LYS A 409 5.54 -15.08 15.56
CA LYS A 409 6.91 -15.34 15.99
C LYS A 409 7.82 -14.38 15.23
N ILE A 410 8.64 -13.64 15.95
CA ILE A 410 9.65 -12.74 15.42
C ILE A 410 11.02 -13.26 15.81
N ASN A 411 11.94 -13.32 14.86
CA ASN A 411 13.37 -13.46 15.06
C ASN A 411 14.02 -12.16 14.54
N ASP A 412 14.76 -11.48 15.39
CA ASP A 412 15.43 -10.23 15.07
C ASP A 412 16.90 -10.34 15.45
N VAL A 413 17.78 -10.12 14.49
CA VAL A 413 19.22 -10.05 14.70
C VAL A 413 19.62 -8.59 14.59
N ASP A 414 20.05 -8.03 15.72
CA ASP A 414 20.45 -6.64 15.78
C ASP A 414 21.97 -6.45 15.71
N VAL A 415 22.38 -5.31 15.22
CA VAL A 415 23.77 -4.86 15.25
C VAL A 415 23.93 -3.89 16.40
N SER A 416 24.88 -4.22 17.28
CA SER A 416 25.42 -3.43 18.38
C SER A 416 24.46 -2.53 19.20
N ASP A 417 24.90 -2.04 20.30
CA ASP A 417 24.16 -1.47 21.39
C ASP A 417 23.40 -0.19 21.06
N GLY A 418 22.18 -0.41 20.61
CA GLY A 418 21.22 0.68 20.53
C GLY A 418 21.44 1.65 19.39
N ASN A 419 22.55 1.58 18.69
CA ASN A 419 22.86 2.53 17.66
C ASN A 419 23.43 1.86 16.41
N SER A 420 22.53 1.42 15.49
CA SER A 420 22.92 1.25 14.08
C SER A 420 23.64 2.53 13.55
N GLU A 421 23.36 3.67 14.14
CA GLU A 421 24.09 4.91 13.98
C GLU A 421 25.58 4.76 14.34
N THR A 422 25.92 3.98 15.35
CA THR A 422 27.31 3.76 15.75
C THR A 422 28.09 3.04 14.66
N VAL A 423 27.56 1.96 14.07
CA VAL A 423 28.23 1.23 12.98
C VAL A 423 28.32 2.09 11.71
N ILE A 424 27.27 2.83 11.40
CA ILE A 424 27.26 3.77 10.26
C ILE A 424 28.27 4.88 10.48
N LEU A 425 28.30 5.46 11.69
CA LEU A 425 29.26 6.50 12.03
C LEU A 425 30.69 5.98 11.97
N GLN A 426 30.94 4.79 12.51
CA GLN A 426 32.25 4.13 12.43
C GLN A 426 32.69 3.89 10.98
N ALA A 427 31.78 3.43 10.11
CA ALA A 427 32.06 3.22 8.68
C ALA A 427 32.42 4.51 7.94
N ILE A 428 32.01 5.67 8.44
CA ILE A 428 32.29 6.98 7.84
C ILE A 428 33.56 7.59 8.45
N THR A 429 33.77 7.40 9.76
CA THR A 429 34.85 8.07 10.49
C THR A 429 36.14 7.26 10.55
N THR A 430 36.08 5.94 10.34
CA THR A 430 37.28 5.09 10.34
C THR A 430 38.15 5.39 9.11
N PRO A 431 39.44 5.77 9.32
CA PRO A 431 40.32 6.05 8.22
C PRO A 431 40.54 4.84 7.30
N SER A 432 40.61 5.08 6.00
CA SER A 432 40.81 4.05 4.97
C SER A 432 42.11 3.27 5.14
N VAL A 433 43.12 3.86 5.80
CA VAL A 433 44.43 3.26 6.05
C VAL A 433 44.42 2.14 7.09
N VAL A 434 43.35 2.01 7.88
CA VAL A 434 43.20 0.97 8.88
C VAL A 434 42.80 -0.33 8.21
N GLY A 435 43.53 -1.42 8.54
CA GLY A 435 43.24 -2.77 8.04
C GLY A 435 42.01 -3.39 8.65
N LYS A 436 41.50 -4.47 8.04
CA LYS A 436 40.37 -5.26 8.58
C LYS A 436 40.80 -6.01 9.84
N TYR A 437 41.95 -6.68 9.73
CA TYR A 437 42.48 -7.53 10.81
C TYR A 437 44.02 -7.34 10.87
N ASN A 438 44.57 -7.55 12.04
CA ASN A 438 45.99 -7.73 12.26
C ASN A 438 46.46 -9.10 11.75
N ALA A 439 47.77 -9.34 11.71
CA ALA A 439 48.34 -10.62 11.27
C ALA A 439 47.96 -11.81 12.18
N ASP A 440 47.61 -11.54 13.44
CA ASP A 440 47.16 -12.53 14.44
C ASP A 440 45.66 -12.74 14.42
N GLY A 441 44.93 -12.05 13.54
CA GLY A 441 43.48 -12.12 13.43
C GLY A 441 42.70 -11.22 14.38
N THR A 442 43.37 -10.42 15.19
CA THR A 442 42.73 -9.40 16.03
C THR A 442 42.35 -8.16 15.22
N PHE A 443 41.53 -7.29 15.79
CA PHE A 443 41.14 -6.04 15.14
C PHE A 443 42.21 -4.95 15.38
N PRO A 444 42.63 -4.20 14.32
CA PRO A 444 43.49 -3.08 14.47
C PRO A 444 42.90 -1.95 15.31
N THR A 445 43.68 -1.29 16.12
CA THR A 445 43.30 -0.07 16.82
C THR A 445 43.29 1.11 15.84
N LEU A 446 42.38 2.09 16.12
CA LEU A 446 42.28 3.28 15.30
C LEU A 446 43.37 4.30 15.64
N PRO A 447 44.10 4.83 14.63
CA PRO A 447 45.10 5.82 14.91
C PRO A 447 44.46 7.12 15.41
N PHE A 448 44.98 7.69 16.46
CA PHE A 448 44.53 8.94 17.09
C PHE A 448 43.08 8.94 17.66
N LEU A 449 42.36 7.83 17.54
CA LEU A 449 40.98 7.69 17.94
C LEU A 449 40.76 6.41 18.78
N SER A 450 41.57 6.26 19.84
CA SER A 450 41.55 5.06 20.67
C SER A 450 40.20 4.78 21.37
N SER A 451 39.29 5.75 21.33
CA SER A 451 37.93 5.59 21.85
C SER A 451 36.92 5.04 20.84
N LEU A 452 37.30 4.93 19.56
CA LEU A 452 36.44 4.35 18.53
C LEU A 452 36.87 2.91 18.25
N GLU A 453 35.88 2.05 18.17
CA GLU A 453 36.06 0.64 17.84
C GLU A 453 36.18 0.45 16.31
N ASN A 454 36.96 -0.57 15.88
CA ASN A 454 36.98 -0.98 14.49
C ASN A 454 35.57 -1.40 14.03
N PRO A 455 35.06 -0.94 12.88
CA PRO A 455 33.71 -1.27 12.43
C PRO A 455 33.41 -2.77 12.33
N LEU A 456 34.41 -3.59 11.92
CA LEU A 456 34.24 -5.05 11.88
C LEU A 456 34.15 -5.64 13.29
N SER A 457 34.94 -5.14 14.25
CA SER A 457 34.82 -5.56 15.64
C SER A 457 33.40 -5.33 16.18
N ALA A 458 32.83 -4.16 15.88
CA ALA A 458 31.48 -3.81 16.32
C ALA A 458 30.37 -4.76 15.80
N VAL A 459 30.60 -5.42 14.64
CA VAL A 459 29.60 -6.33 14.05
C VAL A 459 29.92 -7.82 14.19
N GLU A 460 31.20 -8.18 14.28
CA GLU A 460 31.63 -9.59 14.35
C GLU A 460 31.78 -10.08 15.79
N SER A 461 32.22 -9.20 16.70
CA SER A 461 32.40 -9.55 18.11
C SER A 461 31.11 -9.47 18.90
N TYR A 462 30.03 -8.94 18.32
CA TYR A 462 28.80 -8.68 19.02
C TYR A 462 27.60 -9.37 18.36
N THR A 463 26.96 -10.23 19.09
CA THR A 463 25.74 -10.92 18.62
C THR A 463 24.57 -10.61 19.54
N ARG A 464 23.48 -10.16 18.95
CA ARG A 464 22.19 -9.93 19.60
C ARG A 464 21.09 -10.65 18.85
N ASP A 465 20.55 -11.68 19.48
CA ASP A 465 19.40 -12.44 18.98
C ASP A 465 18.19 -12.15 19.86
N TYR A 466 17.14 -11.65 19.27
CA TYR A 466 15.86 -11.45 19.92
C TYR A 466 14.82 -12.34 19.29
N VAL A 467 14.25 -13.23 20.09
CA VAL A 467 13.13 -14.08 19.67
C VAL A 467 11.90 -13.72 20.47
N TYR A 468 10.84 -13.36 19.78
CA TYR A 468 9.60 -12.95 20.42
C TYR A 468 8.42 -13.76 19.90
N HIS A 469 7.58 -14.24 20.79
CA HIS A 469 6.33 -14.93 20.52
C HIS A 469 5.18 -14.10 21.08
N LYS A 470 4.15 -13.92 20.29
CA LYS A 470 2.94 -13.22 20.72
C LYS A 470 1.68 -13.96 20.29
N LEU A 471 0.77 -14.09 21.23
CA LEU A 471 -0.62 -14.49 20.99
C LEU A 471 -1.50 -13.30 21.35
N LEU A 472 -2.28 -12.83 20.37
CA LEU A 472 -3.26 -11.76 20.51
C LEU A 472 -4.59 -12.26 20.00
N GLY A 473 -5.68 -12.01 20.74
CA GLY A 473 -6.97 -12.36 20.21
C GLY A 473 -8.13 -12.08 21.16
N ASN A 474 -9.29 -12.36 20.68
CA ASN A 474 -10.52 -12.27 21.45
C ASN A 474 -11.47 -13.43 21.17
N LEU A 475 -12.30 -13.69 22.16
CA LEU A 475 -13.49 -14.53 22.05
C LEU A 475 -14.69 -13.64 22.39
N TYR A 476 -15.76 -13.70 21.60
CA TYR A 476 -16.95 -12.92 21.85
C TYR A 476 -18.23 -13.73 21.63
N ALA A 477 -19.27 -13.32 22.35
CA ALA A 477 -20.64 -13.78 22.14
C ALA A 477 -21.55 -12.57 21.97
N GLU A 478 -22.46 -12.64 21.01
CA GLU A 478 -23.51 -11.65 20.77
C GLU A 478 -24.89 -12.34 20.91
N ILE A 479 -25.72 -11.78 21.77
CA ILE A 479 -27.07 -12.24 22.04
C ILE A 479 -28.04 -11.15 21.59
N SER A 480 -28.86 -11.46 20.61
CA SER A 480 -29.93 -10.57 20.11
C SER A 480 -31.25 -10.91 20.78
N PHE A 481 -31.67 -10.11 21.74
CA PHE A 481 -32.97 -10.29 22.41
C PHE A 481 -34.13 -9.85 21.53
N THR A 482 -33.94 -8.76 20.81
CA THR A 482 -34.81 -8.24 19.76
C THR A 482 -33.94 -7.74 18.59
N PRO A 483 -34.53 -7.38 17.44
CA PRO A 483 -33.73 -6.75 16.35
C PRO A 483 -32.92 -5.53 16.80
N ASP A 484 -33.46 -4.78 17.76
CA ASP A 484 -32.88 -3.51 18.23
C ASP A 484 -32.11 -3.62 19.55
N LEU A 485 -32.25 -4.74 20.28
CA LEU A 485 -31.57 -4.94 21.56
C LEU A 485 -30.64 -6.13 21.50
N LYS A 486 -29.33 -5.82 21.57
CA LYS A 486 -28.25 -6.80 21.54
C LYS A 486 -27.34 -6.66 22.75
N LEU A 487 -26.86 -7.76 23.26
CA LEU A 487 -25.79 -7.84 24.23
C LEU A 487 -24.56 -8.48 23.58
N LYS A 488 -23.46 -7.78 23.55
CA LYS A 488 -22.17 -8.34 23.14
C LYS A 488 -21.24 -8.39 24.35
N THR A 489 -20.71 -9.56 24.63
CA THR A 489 -19.65 -9.77 25.61
C THR A 489 -18.39 -10.25 24.89
N SER A 490 -17.22 -9.77 25.29
CA SER A 490 -15.96 -10.19 24.70
C SER A 490 -14.88 -10.32 25.77
N MET A 491 -14.00 -11.27 25.55
CA MET A 491 -12.79 -11.49 26.36
C MET A 491 -11.58 -11.37 25.45
N GLY A 492 -10.69 -10.42 25.75
CA GLY A 492 -9.43 -10.24 25.04
C GLY A 492 -8.29 -11.01 25.74
N ILE A 493 -7.39 -11.53 24.95
CA ILE A 493 -6.16 -12.22 25.42
C ILE A 493 -4.97 -11.60 24.70
N GLU A 494 -3.97 -11.21 25.47
CA GLU A 494 -2.66 -10.82 24.98
C GLU A 494 -1.59 -11.53 25.81
N MET A 495 -0.77 -12.35 25.17
CA MET A 495 0.32 -13.09 25.80
C MET A 495 1.59 -12.92 24.96
N GLY A 496 2.68 -12.56 25.60
CA GLY A 496 3.99 -12.43 24.98
C GLY A 496 5.05 -13.21 25.75
N ALA A 497 6.00 -13.79 25.02
CA ALA A 497 7.19 -14.40 25.59
C ALA A 497 8.38 -14.01 24.71
N SER A 498 9.45 -13.53 25.35
CA SER A 498 10.66 -13.12 24.65
C SER A 498 11.87 -13.87 25.19
N ARG A 499 12.81 -14.13 24.30
CA ARG A 499 14.15 -14.59 24.64
C ARG A 499 15.15 -13.64 24.00
N TYR A 500 15.95 -13.04 24.83
CA TYR A 500 17.07 -12.21 24.41
C TYR A 500 18.36 -12.94 24.71
N LYS A 501 19.25 -13.00 23.70
CA LYS A 501 20.60 -13.57 23.83
C LYS A 501 21.57 -12.51 23.33
N GLU A 502 22.51 -12.19 24.17
CA GLU A 502 23.58 -11.27 23.89
C GLU A 502 24.91 -11.95 24.16
N PHE A 503 25.82 -11.82 23.23
CA PHE A 503 27.18 -12.33 23.35
C PHE A 503 28.14 -11.25 22.85
N LEU A 504 29.11 -10.90 23.68
CA LEU A 504 30.23 -10.08 23.31
C LEU A 504 31.49 -10.92 23.44
N ASP A 505 32.26 -10.98 22.35
CA ASP A 505 33.55 -11.65 22.34
C ASP A 505 34.50 -10.93 23.29
N PRO A 506 35.09 -11.63 24.28
CA PRO A 506 36.04 -11.01 25.23
C PRO A 506 37.33 -10.52 24.56
N PHE A 507 37.60 -10.91 23.34
CA PHE A 507 38.72 -10.45 22.53
C PHE A 507 38.35 -9.29 21.58
N SER A 508 37.16 -8.73 21.75
CA SER A 508 36.74 -7.55 20.95
C SER A 508 37.60 -6.33 21.34
N SER A 509 37.81 -5.42 20.38
CA SER A 509 38.54 -4.18 20.64
C SER A 509 37.80 -3.19 21.56
N ALA A 510 36.52 -3.46 21.91
CA ALA A 510 35.73 -2.65 22.81
C ALA A 510 36.23 -2.73 24.31
N TRP A 511 37.04 -3.73 24.65
CA TRP A 511 37.52 -3.98 26.00
C TRP A 511 39.06 -3.91 26.13
N GLY A 512 39.77 -3.55 25.06
CA GLY A 512 41.23 -3.42 25.00
C GLY A 512 41.77 -2.10 25.50
#